data_2658b9970dc409dcf0f113c26828512b
#
_entry.id   2658b9970dc409dcf0f113c26828512b
#
_cell.length_a   1.000
_cell.length_b   1.000
_cell.length_c   1.000
_cell.angle_alpha   90.00
_cell.angle_beta   90.00
_cell.angle_gamma   90.00
#
_symmetry.space_group_name_H-M   'P 1'
#
loop_
_entity.id
_entity.type
_entity.pdbx_description
1 polymer ?
#
loop_
_entity_poly.entity_id
_entity_poly.type
_entity_poly.pdbx_seq_one_letter_code
_entity_poly.pdbx_strand_id
1 'polypeptide(L)'
;FIHAAAFMEQYEPGWASQWGQMVNHLVRDAASPNRNDSLFPFLRNFSPYAGHCWANGFAFFPQGNDQESTSESMQFNSSLIHWGTITGNDEIRDLGIYLYTTEQSAVEEYWFDVNDRTFGDNQQYGLISRLWGNDYDNGTFWTADIAASYGIEFYPIHGGSLYLGHNTDYVESLWAEIDENTGILQNEENANLWHDVYWQYLSFFEPIKALNLYD
;
A
#
# COMPACT_ATOMS: atom_id res chain seq x y z
N PHE A 1 0.46 -10.56 -9.87
CA PHE A 1 1.19 -11.68 -10.46
C PHE A 1 2.10 -12.38 -9.44
N ILE A 2 3.03 -11.67 -8.79
CA ILE A 2 4.01 -12.28 -7.87
C ILE A 2 3.31 -12.96 -6.69
N HIS A 3 2.30 -12.31 -6.10
CA HIS A 3 1.47 -12.87 -5.04
C HIS A 3 0.78 -14.17 -5.48
N ALA A 4 0.12 -14.15 -6.64
CA ALA A 4 -0.51 -15.34 -7.20
C ALA A 4 0.49 -16.47 -7.50
N ALA A 5 1.68 -16.13 -8.01
CA ALA A 5 2.74 -17.10 -8.24
C ALA A 5 3.24 -17.76 -6.95
N ALA A 6 3.34 -17.01 -5.86
CA ALA A 6 3.69 -17.56 -4.55
C ALA A 6 2.64 -18.56 -4.05
N PHE A 7 1.35 -18.25 -4.21
CA PHE A 7 0.27 -19.18 -3.91
C PHE A 7 0.31 -20.42 -4.81
N MET A 8 0.57 -20.25 -6.12
CA MET A 8 0.70 -21.40 -7.02
C MET A 8 1.79 -22.37 -6.57
N GLU A 9 2.97 -21.88 -6.23
CA GLU A 9 4.04 -22.73 -5.70
C GLU A 9 3.67 -23.39 -4.37
N GLN A 10 2.93 -22.68 -3.50
CA GLN A 10 2.50 -23.19 -2.21
C GLN A 10 1.53 -24.37 -2.33
N TYR A 11 0.60 -24.34 -3.29
CA TYR A 11 -0.43 -25.37 -3.49
C TYR A 11 -0.07 -26.41 -4.55
N GLU A 12 0.82 -26.06 -5.47
CA GLU A 12 1.34 -26.95 -6.52
C GLU A 12 2.88 -26.94 -6.48
N PRO A 13 3.50 -27.64 -5.52
CA PRO A 13 4.95 -27.64 -5.37
C PRO A 13 5.66 -28.09 -6.66
N GLY A 14 6.62 -27.27 -7.11
CA GLY A 14 7.35 -27.45 -8.38
C GLY A 14 6.87 -26.54 -9.50
N TRP A 15 5.79 -25.76 -9.30
CA TRP A 15 5.34 -24.76 -10.27
C TRP A 15 6.44 -23.70 -10.55
N ALA A 16 7.14 -23.26 -9.52
CA ALA A 16 8.24 -22.31 -9.64
C ALA A 16 9.45 -22.88 -10.41
N SER A 17 9.66 -24.18 -10.41
CA SER A 17 10.72 -24.81 -11.22
C SER A 17 10.46 -24.62 -12.73
N GLN A 18 9.22 -24.48 -13.14
CA GLN A 18 8.83 -24.26 -14.51
C GLN A 18 8.70 -22.77 -14.87
N TRP A 19 8.11 -21.97 -14.00
CA TRP A 19 7.69 -20.59 -14.30
C TRP A 19 8.40 -19.52 -13.48
N GLY A 20 9.14 -19.90 -12.43
CA GLY A 20 9.72 -18.96 -11.48
C GLY A 20 10.71 -17.97 -12.10
N GLN A 21 11.42 -18.35 -13.17
CA GLN A 21 12.30 -17.42 -13.86
C GLN A 21 11.54 -16.25 -14.48
N MET A 22 10.35 -16.49 -15.03
CA MET A 22 9.48 -15.42 -15.53
C MET A 22 9.04 -14.48 -14.41
N VAL A 23 8.64 -15.03 -13.25
CA VAL A 23 8.28 -14.23 -12.07
C VAL A 23 9.47 -13.39 -11.58
N ASN A 24 10.66 -13.98 -11.54
CA ASN A 24 11.88 -13.25 -11.16
C ASN A 24 12.24 -12.11 -12.13
N HIS A 25 11.88 -12.22 -13.40
CA HIS A 25 11.99 -11.09 -14.35
C HIS A 25 11.03 -9.96 -14.02
N LEU A 26 9.78 -10.25 -13.61
CA LEU A 26 8.84 -9.24 -13.14
C LEU A 26 9.31 -8.54 -11.87
N VAL A 27 9.90 -9.30 -10.94
CA VAL A 27 10.54 -8.72 -9.74
C VAL A 27 11.65 -7.76 -10.13
N ARG A 28 12.57 -8.20 -10.99
CA ARG A 28 13.71 -7.36 -11.43
C ARG A 28 13.28 -6.14 -12.22
N ASP A 29 12.21 -6.23 -13.00
CA ASP A 29 11.68 -5.08 -13.74
C ASP A 29 11.22 -3.97 -12.79
N ALA A 30 10.56 -4.31 -11.69
CA ALA A 30 10.08 -3.33 -10.72
C ALA A 30 11.16 -2.90 -9.71
N ALA A 31 11.95 -3.84 -9.20
CA ALA A 31 12.84 -3.61 -8.06
C ALA A 31 14.13 -4.45 -8.14
N SER A 32 14.93 -4.32 -9.23
CA SER A 32 16.23 -5.00 -9.27
C SER A 32 17.16 -4.48 -8.18
N PRO A 33 17.67 -5.34 -7.27
CA PRO A 33 18.66 -4.93 -6.27
C PRO A 33 20.08 -4.80 -6.86
N ASN A 34 20.29 -5.27 -8.08
CA ASN A 34 21.59 -5.28 -8.72
C ASN A 34 21.84 -4.01 -9.54
N ARG A 35 22.81 -3.18 -9.10
CA ARG A 35 23.21 -1.96 -9.81
C ARG A 35 23.87 -2.21 -11.16
N ASN A 36 24.32 -3.44 -11.42
CA ASN A 36 24.98 -3.84 -12.67
C ASN A 36 24.06 -4.71 -13.54
N ASP A 37 22.77 -4.75 -13.27
CA ASP A 37 21.80 -5.45 -14.10
C ASP A 37 21.78 -4.82 -15.50
N SER A 38 22.01 -5.63 -16.55
CA SER A 38 22.08 -5.14 -17.92
C SER A 38 20.71 -4.90 -18.57
N LEU A 39 19.63 -5.39 -17.95
CA LEU A 39 18.27 -5.33 -18.48
C LEU A 39 17.38 -4.36 -17.70
N PHE A 40 17.57 -4.30 -16.39
CA PHE A 40 16.67 -3.54 -15.51
C PHE A 40 17.44 -2.56 -14.64
N PRO A 41 16.95 -1.31 -14.51
CA PRO A 41 17.58 -0.33 -13.64
C PRO A 41 17.43 -0.71 -12.16
N PHE A 42 18.38 -0.28 -11.36
CA PHE A 42 18.38 -0.47 -9.91
C PHE A 42 17.13 0.18 -9.28
N LEU A 43 16.32 -0.61 -8.57
CA LEU A 43 15.13 -0.19 -7.84
C LEU A 43 14.27 0.81 -8.64
N ARG A 44 13.89 0.46 -9.87
CA ARG A 44 13.26 1.38 -10.84
C ARG A 44 12.15 2.25 -10.24
N ASN A 45 11.25 1.65 -9.46
CA ASN A 45 10.09 2.34 -8.91
C ASN A 45 10.30 2.82 -7.48
N PHE A 46 11.26 2.28 -6.75
CA PHE A 46 11.50 2.63 -5.35
C PHE A 46 12.63 3.65 -5.22
N SER A 47 12.37 4.73 -4.50
CA SER A 47 13.37 5.75 -4.17
C SER A 47 13.95 5.50 -2.77
N PRO A 48 15.21 5.06 -2.66
CA PRO A 48 15.85 4.92 -1.34
C PRO A 48 15.98 6.25 -0.57
N TYR A 49 15.91 7.38 -1.28
CA TYR A 49 15.93 8.71 -0.67
C TYR A 49 14.58 9.08 -0.04
N ALA A 50 13.49 8.84 -0.77
CA ALA A 50 12.14 9.10 -0.27
C ALA A 50 11.66 8.00 0.71
N GLY A 51 12.19 6.79 0.58
CA GLY A 51 11.81 5.64 1.40
C GLY A 51 10.57 4.90 0.91
N HIS A 52 10.04 5.27 -0.26
CA HIS A 52 8.83 4.68 -0.84
C HIS A 52 8.93 4.54 -2.36
N CYS A 53 8.00 3.82 -2.97
CA CYS A 53 7.92 3.73 -4.41
C CYS A 53 7.19 4.93 -5.02
N TRP A 54 7.36 5.08 -6.34
CA TRP A 54 6.63 6.02 -7.18
C TRP A 54 5.82 5.25 -8.23
N ALA A 55 4.59 5.68 -8.50
CA ALA A 55 3.71 4.99 -9.43
C ALA A 55 4.26 4.97 -10.87
N ASN A 56 4.77 6.09 -11.35
CA ASN A 56 5.18 6.24 -12.74
C ASN A 56 6.66 5.92 -13.02
N GLY A 57 7.52 5.91 -12.03
CA GLY A 57 8.97 5.73 -12.19
C GLY A 57 9.71 6.90 -12.84
N PHE A 58 9.01 7.94 -13.31
CA PHE A 58 9.59 9.21 -13.81
C PHE A 58 8.61 10.36 -13.62
N ALA A 59 9.14 11.57 -13.42
CA ALA A 59 8.34 12.77 -13.20
C ALA A 59 7.70 13.24 -14.52
N PHE A 60 6.45 12.88 -14.74
CA PHE A 60 5.68 13.28 -15.92
C PHE A 60 4.90 14.59 -15.71
N PHE A 61 4.42 14.83 -14.50
CA PHE A 61 3.58 15.97 -14.17
C PHE A 61 4.40 17.14 -13.64
N PRO A 62 3.86 18.38 -13.68
CA PRO A 62 4.53 19.55 -13.11
C PRO A 62 4.83 19.42 -11.60
N GLN A 63 4.00 18.68 -10.87
CA GLN A 63 4.17 18.39 -9.44
C GLN A 63 5.25 17.31 -9.19
N GLY A 64 5.78 16.70 -10.22
CA GLY A 64 6.75 15.63 -10.13
C GLY A 64 6.13 14.26 -10.35
N ASN A 65 6.77 13.23 -9.81
CA ASN A 65 6.22 11.88 -9.77
C ASN A 65 5.19 11.77 -8.65
N ASP A 66 4.28 10.82 -8.77
CA ASP A 66 3.23 10.60 -7.78
C ASP A 66 3.25 9.18 -7.21
N GLN A 67 2.66 9.05 -6.03
CA GLN A 67 2.27 7.78 -5.42
C GLN A 67 0.92 7.98 -4.75
N GLU A 68 -0.05 7.17 -5.14
CA GLU A 68 -1.41 7.18 -4.62
C GLU A 68 -1.57 6.07 -3.58
N SER A 69 -2.09 4.93 -3.92
CA SER A 69 -2.36 3.83 -2.99
C SER A 69 -1.10 3.23 -2.37
N THR A 70 -0.90 3.46 -1.08
CA THR A 70 0.16 2.80 -0.30
C THR A 70 -0.09 1.29 -0.21
N SER A 71 -1.34 0.86 -0.16
CA SER A 71 -1.70 -0.55 -0.06
C SER A 71 -1.32 -1.36 -1.31
N GLU A 72 -1.42 -0.78 -2.51
CA GLU A 72 -0.95 -1.44 -3.73
C GLU A 72 0.56 -1.65 -3.71
N SER A 73 1.31 -0.66 -3.27
CA SER A 73 2.75 -0.73 -3.14
C SER A 73 3.18 -1.77 -2.10
N MET A 74 2.56 -1.74 -0.93
CA MET A 74 2.84 -2.68 0.14
C MET A 74 2.45 -4.12 -0.22
N GLN A 75 1.45 -4.31 -1.11
CA GLN A 75 1.16 -5.62 -1.69
C GLN A 75 2.32 -6.17 -2.52
N PHE A 76 2.94 -5.33 -3.33
CA PHE A 76 4.14 -5.75 -4.07
C PHE A 76 5.25 -6.16 -3.11
N ASN A 77 5.57 -5.33 -2.12
CA ASN A 77 6.64 -5.59 -1.16
C ASN A 77 6.42 -6.89 -0.37
N SER A 78 5.21 -7.09 0.15
CA SER A 78 4.84 -8.34 0.87
C SER A 78 4.86 -9.57 -0.04
N SER A 79 4.50 -9.40 -1.32
CA SER A 79 4.56 -10.48 -2.30
C SER A 79 5.98 -10.95 -2.58
N LEU A 80 6.97 -10.07 -2.53
CA LEU A 80 8.39 -10.45 -2.64
C LEU A 80 8.84 -11.30 -1.45
N ILE A 81 8.40 -10.93 -0.23
CA ILE A 81 8.70 -11.71 0.97
C ILE A 81 8.14 -13.12 0.83
N HIS A 82 6.89 -13.24 0.43
CA HIS A 82 6.24 -14.54 0.24
C HIS A 82 6.91 -15.36 -0.86
N TRP A 83 7.11 -14.75 -2.03
CA TRP A 83 7.74 -15.42 -3.17
C TRP A 83 9.16 -15.88 -2.85
N GLY A 84 9.98 -15.02 -2.27
CA GLY A 84 11.34 -15.37 -1.85
C GLY A 84 11.37 -16.49 -0.81
N THR A 85 10.43 -16.47 0.14
CA THR A 85 10.31 -17.49 1.18
C THR A 85 9.92 -18.86 0.60
N ILE A 86 8.88 -18.92 -0.22
CA ILE A 86 8.37 -20.20 -0.75
C ILE A 86 9.32 -20.84 -1.78
N THR A 87 10.09 -20.01 -2.49
CA THR A 87 11.06 -20.49 -3.49
C THR A 87 12.47 -20.70 -2.91
N GLY A 88 12.70 -20.35 -1.64
CA GLY A 88 14.02 -20.38 -1.01
C GLY A 88 15.00 -19.35 -1.59
N ASN A 89 14.50 -18.26 -2.18
CA ASN A 89 15.31 -17.20 -2.72
C ASN A 89 15.48 -16.07 -1.68
N ASP A 90 16.53 -16.18 -0.88
CA ASP A 90 16.83 -15.24 0.20
C ASP A 90 17.02 -13.80 -0.31
N GLU A 91 17.61 -13.60 -1.50
CA GLU A 91 17.84 -12.26 -2.07
C GLU A 91 16.52 -11.53 -2.32
N ILE A 92 15.52 -12.21 -2.90
CA ILE A 92 14.21 -11.63 -3.15
C ILE A 92 13.45 -11.42 -1.84
N ARG A 93 13.51 -12.37 -0.91
CA ARG A 93 12.90 -12.23 0.42
C ARG A 93 13.44 -11.01 1.15
N ASP A 94 14.76 -10.89 1.23
CA ASP A 94 15.42 -9.81 1.97
C ASP A 94 15.21 -8.45 1.30
N LEU A 95 15.16 -8.41 -0.03
CA LEU A 95 14.71 -7.24 -0.78
C LEU A 95 13.29 -6.84 -0.36
N GLY A 96 12.35 -7.79 -0.35
CA GLY A 96 10.98 -7.54 0.07
C GLY A 96 10.86 -7.00 1.50
N ILE A 97 11.64 -7.56 2.43
CA ILE A 97 11.70 -7.07 3.82
C ILE A 97 12.21 -5.62 3.86
N TYR A 98 13.28 -5.32 3.15
CA TYR A 98 13.84 -3.97 3.08
C TYR A 98 12.81 -2.96 2.54
N LEU A 99 12.20 -3.28 1.40
CA LEU A 99 11.19 -2.41 0.77
C LEU A 99 9.99 -2.22 1.70
N TYR A 100 9.45 -3.29 2.26
CA TYR A 100 8.28 -3.25 3.12
C TYR A 100 8.50 -2.40 4.37
N THR A 101 9.56 -2.65 5.11
CA THR A 101 9.83 -1.96 6.37
C THR A 101 10.21 -0.49 6.16
N THR A 102 10.93 -0.19 5.08
CA THR A 102 11.30 1.20 4.75
C THR A 102 10.08 1.98 4.30
N GLU A 103 9.25 1.40 3.43
CA GLU A 103 8.05 2.07 2.92
C GLU A 103 6.98 2.22 3.99
N GLN A 104 6.81 1.25 4.90
CA GLN A 104 5.94 1.42 6.07
C GLN A 104 6.31 2.68 6.86
N SER A 105 7.59 2.88 7.15
CA SER A 105 8.04 4.07 7.88
C SER A 105 7.77 5.37 7.11
N ALA A 106 7.92 5.35 5.78
CA ALA A 106 7.61 6.51 4.94
C ALA A 106 6.10 6.79 4.90
N VAL A 107 5.26 5.73 4.84
CA VAL A 107 3.80 5.86 4.87
C VAL A 107 3.32 6.47 6.17
N GLU A 108 3.84 6.00 7.30
CA GLU A 108 3.50 6.52 8.62
C GLU A 108 3.86 8.01 8.80
N GLU A 109 4.90 8.50 8.13
CA GLU A 109 5.35 9.90 8.20
C GLU A 109 4.71 10.80 7.12
N TYR A 110 4.56 10.32 5.88
CA TYR A 110 4.19 11.17 4.74
C TYR A 110 2.71 11.09 4.37
N TRP A 111 2.05 9.94 4.57
CA TRP A 111 0.62 9.78 4.27
C TRP A 111 -0.26 9.90 5.50
N PHE A 112 0.22 9.44 6.66
CA PHE A 112 -0.60 9.34 7.88
C PHE A 112 -0.17 10.34 8.95
N ASP A 113 1.06 10.82 8.91
CA ASP A 113 1.64 11.68 9.95
C ASP A 113 1.35 11.22 11.39
N VAL A 114 1.50 9.91 11.61
CA VAL A 114 1.17 9.25 12.89
C VAL A 114 1.79 9.93 14.10
N ASN A 115 2.90 10.63 13.90
CA ASN A 115 3.68 11.31 14.95
C ASN A 115 3.43 12.83 15.00
N ASP A 116 2.51 13.37 14.21
CA ASP A 116 2.18 14.79 14.15
C ASP A 116 3.43 15.68 13.92
N ARG A 117 4.18 15.38 12.86
CA ARG A 117 5.46 16.06 12.56
C ARG A 117 5.58 16.58 11.14
N THR A 118 4.75 16.10 10.24
CA THR A 118 4.91 16.31 8.79
C THR A 118 3.84 17.22 8.23
N PHE A 119 2.59 17.06 8.67
CA PHE A 119 1.48 17.89 8.18
C PHE A 119 1.55 19.30 8.75
N GLY A 120 1.27 20.27 7.90
CA GLY A 120 1.15 21.66 8.34
C GLY A 120 -0.25 21.97 8.88
N ASP A 121 -0.37 23.12 9.58
CA ASP A 121 -1.62 23.58 10.20
C ASP A 121 -2.82 23.69 9.25
N ASN A 122 -2.59 23.65 7.94
CA ASN A 122 -3.64 23.74 6.92
C ASN A 122 -4.15 22.37 6.44
N GLN A 123 -3.55 21.26 6.87
CA GLN A 123 -4.04 19.94 6.53
C GLN A 123 -5.37 19.68 7.24
N GLN A 124 -6.40 19.32 6.46
CA GLN A 124 -7.76 19.18 6.94
C GLN A 124 -8.12 17.73 7.32
N TYR A 125 -7.33 16.77 6.85
CA TYR A 125 -7.62 15.34 6.98
C TYR A 125 -6.46 14.62 7.66
N GLY A 126 -6.76 13.57 8.40
CA GLY A 126 -5.78 12.75 9.10
C GLY A 126 -4.89 11.89 8.19
N LEU A 127 -5.12 11.93 6.88
CA LEU A 127 -4.24 11.35 5.87
C LEU A 127 -4.21 12.21 4.60
N ILE A 128 -3.25 11.93 3.73
CA ILE A 128 -3.25 12.40 2.34
C ILE A 128 -3.51 11.22 1.40
N SER A 129 -4.22 11.46 0.29
CA SER A 129 -4.58 10.40 -0.67
C SER A 129 -3.52 10.20 -1.74
N ARG A 130 -2.75 11.23 -2.03
CA ARG A 130 -1.70 11.18 -3.04
C ARG A 130 -0.54 12.11 -2.72
N LEU A 131 0.64 11.52 -2.70
CA LEU A 131 1.90 12.26 -2.54
C LEU A 131 2.52 12.52 -3.91
N TRP A 132 2.95 13.75 -4.14
CA TRP A 132 3.70 14.17 -5.31
C TRP A 132 5.17 14.47 -4.95
N GLY A 133 6.01 14.66 -5.95
CA GLY A 133 7.40 15.03 -5.74
C GLY A 133 7.60 16.38 -5.03
N ASN A 134 6.64 17.28 -5.16
CA ASN A 134 6.67 18.62 -4.55
C ASN A 134 5.30 19.11 -4.07
N ASP A 135 4.32 18.22 -3.92
CA ASP A 135 2.95 18.57 -3.55
C ASP A 135 2.26 17.36 -2.92
N TYR A 136 1.04 17.53 -2.41
CA TYR A 136 0.13 16.45 -2.01
C TYR A 136 -1.32 16.86 -2.23
N ASP A 137 -2.22 15.91 -2.35
CA ASP A 137 -3.64 16.19 -2.44
C ASP A 137 -4.50 15.10 -1.75
N ASN A 138 -5.76 15.45 -1.48
CA ASN A 138 -6.78 14.59 -0.91
C ASN A 138 -7.86 14.34 -1.96
N GLY A 139 -7.52 13.56 -2.98
CA GLY A 139 -8.42 13.21 -4.07
C GLY A 139 -7.86 12.11 -4.94
N THR A 140 -8.73 11.50 -5.72
CA THR A 140 -8.34 10.59 -6.78
C THR A 140 -8.49 11.29 -8.13
N PHE A 141 -7.84 10.78 -9.18
CA PHE A 141 -7.92 11.40 -10.51
C PHE A 141 -9.31 11.27 -11.16
N TRP A 142 -10.19 10.39 -10.64
CA TRP A 142 -11.45 10.02 -11.26
C TRP A 142 -12.69 10.44 -10.46
N THR A 143 -12.56 10.83 -9.19
CA THR A 143 -13.68 11.27 -8.35
C THR A 143 -13.22 12.24 -7.27
N ALA A 144 -14.14 13.15 -6.89
CA ALA A 144 -13.98 14.05 -5.76
C ALA A 144 -14.73 13.54 -4.50
N ASP A 145 -15.20 12.30 -4.51
CA ASP A 145 -15.86 11.68 -3.35
C ASP A 145 -14.84 11.52 -2.22
N ILE A 146 -15.14 12.08 -1.07
CA ILE A 146 -14.24 12.02 0.10
C ILE A 146 -14.03 10.58 0.59
N ALA A 147 -15.01 9.70 0.43
CA ALA A 147 -14.84 8.29 0.75
C ALA A 147 -13.76 7.65 -0.15
N ALA A 148 -13.70 8.01 -1.42
CA ALA A 148 -12.62 7.54 -2.30
C ALA A 148 -11.24 8.06 -1.87
N SER A 149 -11.18 9.29 -1.34
CA SER A 149 -9.93 9.90 -0.89
C SER A 149 -9.31 9.17 0.31
N TYR A 150 -10.13 8.71 1.25
CA TYR A 150 -9.65 7.85 2.33
C TYR A 150 -9.42 6.40 1.86
N GLY A 151 -10.40 5.84 1.16
CA GLY A 151 -10.43 4.43 0.81
C GLY A 151 -9.32 3.99 -0.12
N ILE A 152 -8.81 4.89 -0.96
CA ILE A 152 -7.70 4.57 -1.88
C ILE A 152 -6.43 4.14 -1.14
N GLU A 153 -6.19 4.68 0.06
CA GLU A 153 -5.03 4.33 0.87
C GLU A 153 -5.14 2.93 1.50
N PHE A 154 -6.36 2.45 1.68
CA PHE A 154 -6.61 1.12 2.25
C PHE A 154 -6.78 0.04 1.20
N TYR A 155 -7.09 0.39 -0.03
CA TYR A 155 -7.39 -0.55 -1.09
C TYR A 155 -6.14 -0.92 -1.90
N PRO A 156 -5.89 -2.23 -2.11
CA PRO A 156 -6.60 -3.39 -1.55
C PRO A 156 -6.11 -3.78 -0.15
N ILE A 157 -6.99 -4.26 0.72
CA ILE A 157 -6.57 -4.94 1.96
C ILE A 157 -6.22 -6.39 1.66
N HIS A 158 -5.07 -6.82 2.13
CA HIS A 158 -4.50 -8.14 1.88
C HIS A 158 -3.59 -8.59 3.04
N GLY A 159 -2.99 -9.77 2.96
CA GLY A 159 -2.12 -10.30 4.02
C GLY A 159 -0.91 -9.42 4.39
N GLY A 160 -0.50 -8.52 3.51
CA GLY A 160 0.57 -7.54 3.77
C GLY A 160 0.08 -6.20 4.33
N SER A 161 -1.23 -6.02 4.54
CA SER A 161 -1.81 -4.73 4.97
C SER A 161 -1.78 -4.53 6.50
N LEU A 162 -1.09 -5.38 7.26
CA LEU A 162 -0.97 -5.25 8.73
C LEU A 162 -0.37 -3.91 9.18
N TYR A 163 0.40 -3.24 8.32
CA TYR A 163 0.92 -1.91 8.60
C TYR A 163 -0.18 -0.88 8.85
N LEU A 164 -1.36 -1.04 8.22
CA LEU A 164 -2.52 -0.17 8.43
C LEU A 164 -3.03 -0.19 9.87
N GLY A 165 -2.84 -1.29 10.60
CA GLY A 165 -3.23 -1.45 11.99
C GLY A 165 -2.08 -1.27 13.00
N HIS A 166 -0.89 -0.87 12.54
CA HIS A 166 0.29 -0.81 13.39
C HIS A 166 0.17 0.21 14.54
N ASN A 167 -0.46 1.36 14.28
CA ASN A 167 -0.67 2.43 15.24
C ASN A 167 -2.15 2.54 15.60
N THR A 168 -2.62 1.74 16.55
CA THR A 168 -4.04 1.61 16.88
C THR A 168 -4.71 2.91 17.30
N ASP A 169 -4.04 3.78 18.04
CA ASP A 169 -4.59 5.08 18.45
C ASP A 169 -4.84 5.99 17.23
N TYR A 170 -3.94 5.96 16.26
CA TYR A 170 -4.13 6.66 14.99
C TYR A 170 -5.28 6.06 14.18
N VAL A 171 -5.37 4.72 14.10
CA VAL A 171 -6.44 4.02 13.37
C VAL A 171 -7.81 4.38 13.95
N GLU A 172 -7.96 4.40 15.27
CA GLU A 172 -9.20 4.77 15.94
C GLU A 172 -9.57 6.22 15.68
N SER A 173 -8.60 7.13 15.77
CA SER A 173 -8.79 8.56 15.49
C SER A 173 -9.19 8.82 14.04
N LEU A 174 -8.48 8.21 13.09
CA LEU A 174 -8.78 8.34 11.66
C LEU A 174 -10.14 7.73 11.32
N TRP A 175 -10.50 6.60 11.92
CA TRP A 175 -11.83 6.02 11.73
C TRP A 175 -12.94 6.95 12.15
N ALA A 176 -12.80 7.62 13.31
CA ALA A 176 -13.81 8.59 13.77
C ALA A 176 -13.95 9.76 12.78
N GLU A 177 -12.85 10.25 12.23
CA GLU A 177 -12.84 11.27 11.19
C GLU A 177 -13.52 10.78 9.89
N ILE A 178 -13.24 9.54 9.47
CA ILE A 178 -13.86 8.93 8.29
C ILE A 178 -15.38 8.87 8.48
N ASP A 179 -15.87 8.38 9.62
CA ASP A 179 -17.32 8.29 9.90
C ASP A 179 -17.96 9.68 9.92
N GLU A 180 -17.31 10.68 10.52
CA GLU A 180 -17.80 12.07 10.54
C GLU A 180 -17.91 12.64 9.12
N ASN A 181 -16.90 12.45 8.29
CA ASN A 181 -16.84 13.04 6.95
C ASN A 181 -17.68 12.28 5.90
N THR A 182 -17.86 10.98 6.06
CA THR A 182 -18.54 10.14 5.07
C THR A 182 -19.90 9.66 5.51
N GLY A 183 -20.20 9.65 6.82
CA GLY A 183 -21.42 9.07 7.38
C GLY A 183 -21.51 7.56 7.15
N ILE A 184 -20.40 6.85 7.05
CA ILE A 184 -20.34 5.46 6.61
C ILE A 184 -21.14 4.51 7.51
N LEU A 185 -21.23 4.78 8.83
CA LEU A 185 -22.03 4.00 9.76
C LEU A 185 -23.53 4.33 9.70
N GLN A 186 -23.92 5.44 9.07
CA GLN A 186 -25.30 5.94 9.08
C GLN A 186 -25.98 5.74 7.73
N ASN A 187 -25.27 5.32 6.72
CA ASN A 187 -25.73 5.34 5.34
C ASN A 187 -25.82 3.94 4.75
N GLU A 188 -26.70 3.11 5.33
CA GLU A 188 -26.93 1.73 4.90
C GLU A 188 -27.42 1.60 3.45
N GLU A 189 -28.08 2.64 2.90
CA GLU A 189 -28.62 2.61 1.53
C GLU A 189 -27.66 3.17 0.48
N ASN A 190 -26.72 4.00 0.86
CA ASN A 190 -25.71 4.51 -0.06
C ASN A 190 -24.46 3.64 0.06
N ALA A 191 -24.32 2.77 -0.90
CA ALA A 191 -23.04 2.14 -1.15
C ALA A 191 -21.99 3.23 -1.37
N ASN A 192 -21.40 3.75 -0.28
CA ASN A 192 -20.15 4.44 -0.37
C ASN A 192 -19.19 3.50 -1.08
N LEU A 193 -18.38 4.06 -1.92
CA LEU A 193 -17.37 3.31 -2.60
C LEU A 193 -16.52 2.55 -1.56
N TRP A 194 -16.34 1.25 -1.78
CA TRP A 194 -15.49 0.40 -0.94
C TRP A 194 -15.94 0.23 0.54
N HIS A 195 -17.20 0.11 0.80
CA HIS A 195 -17.71 -0.22 2.14
C HIS A 195 -17.00 -1.39 2.79
N ASP A 196 -16.79 -2.47 2.04
CA ASP A 196 -16.10 -3.67 2.48
C ASP A 196 -14.65 -3.40 2.90
N VAL A 197 -13.95 -2.49 2.23
CA VAL A 197 -12.61 -2.06 2.60
C VAL A 197 -12.63 -1.30 3.93
N TYR A 198 -13.63 -0.45 4.14
CA TYR A 198 -13.80 0.27 5.40
C TYR A 198 -14.10 -0.66 6.57
N TRP A 199 -14.95 -1.68 6.37
CA TRP A 199 -15.20 -2.69 7.41
C TRP A 199 -13.93 -3.48 7.73
N GLN A 200 -13.12 -3.79 6.76
CA GLN A 200 -11.82 -4.42 6.98
C GLN A 200 -10.87 -3.49 7.75
N TYR A 201 -10.84 -2.20 7.43
CA TYR A 201 -10.05 -1.23 8.19
C TYR A 201 -10.52 -1.10 9.65
N LEU A 202 -11.83 -1.03 9.88
CA LEU A 202 -12.43 -1.04 11.21
C LEU A 202 -12.00 -2.26 12.04
N SER A 203 -11.78 -3.40 11.39
CA SER A 203 -11.41 -4.63 12.08
C SER A 203 -10.07 -4.57 12.81
N PHE A 204 -9.20 -3.62 12.49
CA PHE A 204 -7.91 -3.46 13.16
C PHE A 204 -8.05 -3.04 14.64
N PHE A 205 -9.16 -2.41 15.04
CA PHE A 205 -9.40 -2.03 16.44
C PHE A 205 -10.75 -2.47 17.01
N GLU A 206 -11.80 -2.60 16.18
CA GLU A 206 -13.14 -3.07 16.59
C GLU A 206 -13.60 -4.31 15.76
N PRO A 207 -12.91 -5.45 15.83
CA PRO A 207 -13.16 -6.60 14.94
C PRO A 207 -14.58 -7.18 15.06
N ILE A 208 -15.18 -7.16 16.27
CA ILE A 208 -16.53 -7.68 16.46
C ILE A 208 -17.57 -6.75 15.83
N LYS A 209 -17.37 -5.43 15.93
CA LYS A 209 -18.24 -4.46 15.28
C LYS A 209 -18.14 -4.57 13.75
N ALA A 210 -16.94 -4.67 13.24
CA ALA A 210 -16.68 -4.85 11.81
C ALA A 210 -17.38 -6.11 11.27
N LEU A 211 -17.29 -7.24 11.99
CA LEU A 211 -17.96 -8.47 11.62
C LEU A 211 -19.49 -8.30 11.56
N ASN A 212 -20.08 -7.64 12.56
CA ASN A 212 -21.52 -7.42 12.60
C ASN A 212 -22.05 -6.47 11.51
N LEU A 213 -21.19 -5.61 10.97
CA LEU A 213 -21.52 -4.72 9.86
C LEU A 213 -21.38 -5.41 8.50
N TYR A 214 -20.61 -6.48 8.45
CA TYR A 214 -20.36 -7.26 7.23
C TYR A 214 -21.49 -8.27 6.94
N ASP A 215 -22.18 -8.76 7.97
CA ASP A 215 -23.29 -9.71 7.91
C ASP A 215 -24.63 -8.99 7.55
#